data_2a53b6c9d0e7f6b02ff0a192f79bbcdd
#
_entry.id   2a53b6c9d0e7f6b02ff0a192f79bbcdd
#
_cell.length_a   1.000
_cell.length_b   1.000
_cell.length_c   1.000
_cell.angle_alpha   90.00
_cell.angle_beta   90.00
_cell.angle_gamma   90.00
#
_symmetry.space_group_name_H-M   'P 1'
#
loop_
_entity.id
_entity.type
_entity.pdbx_description
1 polymer ?
#
loop_
_entity_poly.entity_id
_entity_poly.type
_entity_poly.pdbx_seq_one_letter_code
_entity_poly.pdbx_strand_id
1 'polypeptide(L)'
;MPLSCHNISAVADTCRFNYPGGQLLQTQFWDTNPSTGPNNSWTIHGLWPDNCDGTYEQNCDNSRAYTNITAILQEQDPCILEYMQVYWKDYTGNDESFWEHEFGKHGTCISTLEPRCYPNYQPTQEVGDYFRRAVTLFQTLPSYDWLAAAGILPSSTTTYTLAAIQDALTSHFGHNVIINCNKNGELDELWYQYNVRGSVQSGVFVPVDPVGAPSTCPQTGIKYLPKYSTPTSTTTTKSATSTSTSTTRPTIPAGVLSGKAYIYVDTPSTTSPGFLISKGAWYRGGGTPATYTATPNADGTTFSLNSSKGKCAVLSDSSFSCDTSITAGSSFAYDGSHLTFEGSSTFYATEVPTGQAQGTVFTSPQAISLQVYWNPLS
;
A
#
# COMPACT_ATOMS: atom_id res chain seq x y z
N MET A 1 -23.39 4.03 -17.95
CA MET A 1 -22.81 2.80 -18.51
C MET A 1 -23.32 1.62 -17.72
N PRO A 2 -23.59 0.46 -18.32
CA PRO A 2 -23.99 -0.73 -17.61
C PRO A 2 -22.83 -1.24 -16.71
N LEU A 3 -23.19 -1.95 -15.66
CA LEU A 3 -22.24 -2.63 -14.78
C LEU A 3 -21.89 -3.99 -15.40
N SER A 4 -20.63 -4.38 -15.42
CA SER A 4 -20.19 -5.71 -15.88
C SER A 4 -20.85 -6.81 -15.05
N CYS A 5 -20.95 -7.99 -15.62
CA CYS A 5 -21.64 -9.16 -15.06
C CYS A 5 -23.17 -9.01 -14.84
N HIS A 6 -23.77 -7.84 -15.03
CA HIS A 6 -25.23 -7.66 -15.03
C HIS A 6 -25.87 -7.93 -16.40
N ASN A 7 -25.07 -7.92 -17.46
CA ASN A 7 -25.45 -8.38 -18.78
C ASN A 7 -24.33 -9.28 -19.32
N ILE A 8 -24.61 -10.57 -19.41
CA ILE A 8 -23.68 -11.60 -19.89
C ILE A 8 -23.78 -11.85 -21.39
N SER A 9 -24.66 -11.11 -22.11
CA SER A 9 -24.72 -11.20 -23.57
C SER A 9 -23.47 -10.63 -24.19
N ALA A 10 -23.02 -11.22 -25.30
CA ALA A 10 -21.90 -10.72 -26.07
C ALA A 10 -22.10 -9.25 -26.43
N VAL A 11 -21.13 -8.41 -26.15
CA VAL A 11 -21.13 -6.96 -26.38
C VAL A 11 -20.28 -6.66 -27.59
N ALA A 12 -20.83 -5.95 -28.57
CA ALA A 12 -20.12 -5.60 -29.80
C ALA A 12 -19.03 -4.55 -29.58
N ASP A 13 -19.24 -3.60 -28.65
CA ASP A 13 -18.26 -2.58 -28.26
C ASP A 13 -17.75 -2.88 -26.84
N THR A 14 -16.61 -3.54 -26.75
CA THR A 14 -15.95 -3.89 -25.49
C THR A 14 -15.05 -2.78 -24.96
N CYS A 15 -14.92 -1.63 -25.61
CA CYS A 15 -14.08 -0.53 -25.14
C CYS A 15 -14.67 0.21 -23.94
N ARG A 16 -15.97 0.08 -23.72
CA ARG A 16 -16.69 0.71 -22.60
C ARG A 16 -17.37 -0.28 -21.66
N PHE A 17 -17.09 -1.56 -21.89
CA PHE A 17 -17.70 -2.65 -21.12
C PHE A 17 -16.80 -3.87 -21.13
N ASN A 18 -16.32 -4.30 -19.95
CA ASN A 18 -15.44 -5.46 -19.86
C ASN A 18 -16.22 -6.74 -20.14
N TYR A 19 -15.88 -7.40 -21.26
CA TYR A 19 -16.45 -8.66 -21.69
C TYR A 19 -15.50 -9.38 -22.68
N PRO A 20 -15.24 -10.69 -22.50
CA PRO A 20 -15.44 -11.44 -21.26
C PRO A 20 -14.59 -10.85 -20.13
N GLY A 21 -14.47 -11.48 -18.98
CA GLY A 21 -13.65 -10.95 -17.89
C GLY A 21 -14.28 -9.73 -17.21
N GLY A 22 -15.59 -9.80 -16.95
CA GLY A 22 -16.35 -8.72 -16.35
C GLY A 22 -16.20 -8.59 -14.83
N GLN A 23 -15.68 -9.62 -14.16
CA GLN A 23 -15.37 -9.59 -12.72
C GLN A 23 -13.86 -9.37 -12.54
N LEU A 24 -13.49 -8.27 -11.92
CA LEU A 24 -12.09 -7.90 -11.69
C LEU A 24 -11.70 -8.26 -10.26
N LEU A 25 -10.62 -9.04 -10.10
CA LEU A 25 -10.06 -9.44 -8.82
C LEU A 25 -8.79 -8.63 -8.54
N GLN A 26 -8.79 -7.86 -7.45
CA GLN A 26 -7.55 -7.34 -6.87
C GLN A 26 -7.05 -8.36 -5.85
N THR A 27 -5.88 -8.91 -6.09
CA THR A 27 -5.32 -10.01 -5.31
C THR A 27 -4.07 -9.58 -4.56
N GLN A 28 -3.91 -10.09 -3.32
CA GLN A 28 -2.85 -9.68 -2.40
C GLN A 28 -2.17 -10.89 -1.78
N PHE A 29 -0.84 -10.85 -1.64
CA PHE A 29 -0.04 -11.86 -0.95
C PHE A 29 0.40 -11.45 0.45
N TRP A 30 0.56 -12.47 1.30
CA TRP A 30 1.25 -12.39 2.58
C TRP A 30 2.39 -13.41 2.62
N ASP A 31 3.49 -13.12 1.94
CA ASP A 31 4.65 -14.01 1.89
C ASP A 31 5.44 -14.00 3.19
N THR A 32 5.78 -15.17 3.68
CA THR A 32 6.55 -15.36 4.93
C THR A 32 7.81 -16.21 4.75
N ASN A 33 7.92 -16.94 3.61
CA ASN A 33 9.07 -17.82 3.35
C ASN A 33 9.30 -18.02 1.83
N PRO A 34 10.12 -17.18 1.18
CA PRO A 34 10.75 -15.98 1.73
C PRO A 34 9.75 -14.85 2.00
N SER A 35 10.09 -13.97 2.91
CA SER A 35 9.29 -12.78 3.19
C SER A 35 9.48 -11.72 2.13
N THR A 36 8.39 -11.10 1.68
CA THR A 36 8.41 -10.01 0.70
C THR A 36 7.68 -8.77 1.21
N GLY A 37 8.11 -7.60 0.76
CA GLY A 37 7.47 -6.33 1.08
C GLY A 37 7.56 -5.94 2.57
N PRO A 38 6.84 -4.88 2.98
CA PRO A 38 6.85 -4.40 4.36
C PRO A 38 6.22 -5.39 5.35
N ASN A 39 6.70 -5.38 6.62
CA ASN A 39 6.20 -6.26 7.68
C ASN A 39 4.78 -5.92 8.16
N ASN A 40 4.29 -4.75 7.83
CA ASN A 40 2.97 -4.21 8.20
C ASN A 40 2.09 -3.95 6.98
N SER A 41 2.36 -4.60 5.86
CA SER A 41 1.52 -4.50 4.65
C SER A 41 1.47 -5.83 3.91
N TRP A 42 0.34 -6.11 3.31
CA TRP A 42 0.22 -7.09 2.23
C TRP A 42 0.98 -6.58 1.01
N THR A 43 1.22 -7.44 0.03
CA THR A 43 1.81 -7.08 -1.27
C THR A 43 0.81 -7.38 -2.38
N ILE A 44 0.95 -6.70 -3.50
CA ILE A 44 0.07 -6.93 -4.66
C ILE A 44 0.48 -8.26 -5.30
N HIS A 45 -0.52 -9.11 -5.60
CA HIS A 45 -0.34 -10.22 -6.51
C HIS A 45 -0.70 -9.77 -7.93
N GLY A 46 -1.93 -9.30 -8.17
CA GLY A 46 -2.33 -8.85 -9.49
C GLY A 46 -3.71 -8.20 -9.57
N LEU A 47 -4.13 -7.97 -10.80
CA LEU A 47 -5.48 -7.57 -11.17
C LEU A 47 -5.98 -8.48 -12.30
N TRP A 48 -6.94 -9.35 -12.01
CA TRP A 48 -7.36 -10.43 -12.88
C TRP A 48 -8.77 -10.23 -13.42
N PRO A 49 -9.00 -10.37 -14.72
CA PRO A 49 -10.32 -10.29 -15.33
C PRO A 49 -10.97 -11.69 -15.39
N ASP A 50 -11.64 -12.10 -14.32
CA ASP A 50 -12.40 -13.33 -14.33
C ASP A 50 -13.75 -13.15 -15.03
N ASN A 51 -14.28 -14.23 -15.57
CA ASN A 51 -15.61 -14.28 -16.14
C ASN A 51 -16.68 -14.22 -15.03
N CYS A 52 -17.88 -13.83 -15.39
CA CYS A 52 -19.00 -13.68 -14.45
C CYS A 52 -19.50 -15.00 -13.84
N ASP A 53 -19.02 -16.13 -14.31
CA ASP A 53 -19.28 -17.47 -13.78
C ASP A 53 -18.11 -18.03 -12.94
N GLY A 54 -17.04 -17.23 -12.75
CA GLY A 54 -15.85 -17.61 -11.99
C GLY A 54 -14.82 -18.41 -12.80
N THR A 55 -15.02 -18.61 -14.09
CA THR A 55 -13.98 -19.08 -15.02
C THR A 55 -13.08 -17.91 -15.42
N TYR A 56 -11.96 -18.17 -16.07
CA TYR A 56 -11.06 -17.10 -16.53
C TYR A 56 -10.37 -17.47 -17.85
N GLU A 57 -9.94 -16.43 -18.57
CA GLU A 57 -9.05 -16.52 -19.70
C GLU A 57 -7.65 -16.04 -19.32
N GLN A 58 -6.64 -16.48 -20.07
CA GLN A 58 -5.25 -16.10 -19.82
C GLN A 58 -4.47 -16.01 -21.13
N ASN A 59 -3.43 -15.15 -21.16
CA ASN A 59 -2.53 -14.97 -22.30
C ASN A 59 -3.29 -14.64 -23.58
N CYS A 60 -4.24 -13.69 -23.50
CA CYS A 60 -5.22 -13.44 -24.58
C CYS A 60 -4.60 -12.76 -25.79
N ASP A 61 -3.46 -12.05 -25.64
CA ASP A 61 -2.77 -11.39 -26.73
C ASP A 61 -1.24 -11.42 -26.53
N ASN A 62 -0.60 -12.40 -27.14
CA ASN A 62 0.86 -12.55 -27.09
C ASN A 62 1.63 -11.39 -27.76
N SER A 63 1.00 -10.61 -28.63
CA SER A 63 1.66 -9.44 -29.22
C SER A 63 1.85 -8.29 -28.25
N ARG A 64 1.14 -8.32 -27.13
CA ARG A 64 1.24 -7.39 -26.00
C ARG A 64 1.93 -8.00 -24.75
N ALA A 65 2.50 -9.19 -24.85
CA ALA A 65 3.30 -9.79 -23.78
C ALA A 65 4.68 -9.12 -23.73
N TYR A 66 4.75 -7.92 -23.15
CA TYR A 66 5.99 -7.15 -23.04
C TYR A 66 6.95 -7.74 -22.00
N THR A 67 8.26 -7.62 -22.26
CA THR A 67 9.36 -8.12 -21.42
C THR A 67 10.26 -7.00 -20.92
N ASN A 68 9.71 -5.79 -20.76
CA ASN A 68 10.42 -4.60 -20.33
C ASN A 68 9.49 -3.64 -19.54
N ILE A 69 8.70 -4.19 -18.63
CA ILE A 69 7.68 -3.46 -17.85
C ILE A 69 8.31 -2.30 -17.07
N THR A 70 9.46 -2.54 -16.43
CA THR A 70 10.21 -1.50 -15.70
C THR A 70 10.53 -0.30 -16.61
N ALA A 71 11.02 -0.54 -17.82
CA ALA A 71 11.37 0.55 -18.74
C ALA A 71 10.13 1.31 -19.21
N ILE A 72 9.02 0.60 -19.48
CA ILE A 72 7.74 1.20 -19.87
C ILE A 72 7.22 2.10 -18.74
N LEU A 73 7.19 1.60 -17.51
CA LEU A 73 6.69 2.36 -16.36
C LEU A 73 7.63 3.49 -15.97
N GLN A 74 8.94 3.32 -16.13
CA GLN A 74 9.92 4.40 -15.89
C GLN A 74 9.66 5.60 -16.80
N GLU A 75 9.21 5.38 -18.03
CA GLU A 75 8.85 6.43 -18.99
C GLU A 75 7.46 7.03 -18.72
N GLN A 76 6.46 6.17 -18.43
CA GLN A 76 5.06 6.59 -18.37
C GLN A 76 4.62 7.06 -16.99
N ASP A 77 5.06 6.36 -15.92
CA ASP A 77 4.63 6.62 -14.55
C ASP A 77 5.68 6.14 -13.53
N PRO A 78 6.79 6.84 -13.39
CA PRO A 78 7.85 6.46 -12.46
C PRO A 78 7.38 6.37 -11.01
N CYS A 79 6.34 7.11 -10.63
CA CYS A 79 5.79 7.04 -9.27
C CYS A 79 5.11 5.69 -8.99
N ILE A 80 4.38 5.15 -9.97
CA ILE A 80 3.78 3.81 -9.85
C ILE A 80 4.87 2.75 -9.80
N LEU A 81 5.91 2.87 -10.61
CA LEU A 81 7.05 1.95 -10.58
C LEU A 81 7.73 1.92 -9.19
N GLU A 82 8.02 3.08 -8.60
CA GLU A 82 8.59 3.18 -7.26
C GLU A 82 7.69 2.49 -6.21
N TYR A 83 6.36 2.68 -6.32
CA TYR A 83 5.41 2.01 -5.43
C TYR A 83 5.44 0.48 -5.61
N MET A 84 5.45 0.00 -6.85
CA MET A 84 5.50 -1.42 -7.17
C MET A 84 6.79 -2.08 -6.67
N GLN A 85 7.93 -1.40 -6.72
CA GLN A 85 9.20 -1.88 -6.18
C GLN A 85 9.15 -2.18 -4.67
N VAL A 86 8.20 -1.60 -3.94
CA VAL A 86 7.99 -1.84 -2.51
C VAL A 86 6.86 -2.86 -2.27
N TYR A 87 5.75 -2.72 -3.00
CA TYR A 87 4.49 -3.41 -2.68
C TYR A 87 4.07 -4.46 -3.69
N TRP A 88 4.76 -4.63 -4.81
CA TRP A 88 4.47 -5.67 -5.81
C TRP A 88 5.70 -6.52 -6.04
N LYS A 89 5.89 -7.50 -5.17
CA LYS A 89 7.13 -8.23 -5.01
C LYS A 89 7.03 -9.66 -5.47
N ASP A 90 8.02 -10.10 -6.23
CA ASP A 90 8.22 -11.51 -6.53
C ASP A 90 8.96 -12.22 -5.38
N TYR A 91 8.47 -13.38 -4.98
CA TYR A 91 9.08 -14.14 -3.89
C TYR A 91 10.47 -14.71 -4.23
N THR A 92 10.83 -14.79 -5.52
CA THR A 92 12.18 -15.18 -5.96
C THR A 92 13.13 -13.99 -6.13
N GLY A 93 12.60 -12.76 -5.99
CA GLY A 93 13.36 -11.52 -6.13
C GLY A 93 13.46 -10.99 -7.56
N ASN A 94 12.72 -11.56 -8.51
CA ASN A 94 12.65 -11.09 -9.89
C ASN A 94 11.33 -10.38 -10.19
N ASP A 95 11.16 -9.18 -9.62
CA ASP A 95 9.95 -8.38 -9.74
C ASP A 95 9.56 -8.12 -11.21
N GLU A 96 10.53 -7.85 -12.09
CA GLU A 96 10.29 -7.62 -13.52
C GLU A 96 9.56 -8.79 -14.16
N SER A 97 10.07 -10.02 -13.99
CA SER A 97 9.44 -11.21 -14.54
C SER A 97 8.04 -11.46 -13.99
N PHE A 98 7.80 -11.08 -12.74
CA PHE A 98 6.48 -11.19 -12.13
C PHE A 98 5.50 -10.17 -12.74
N TRP A 99 5.91 -8.93 -12.93
CA TRP A 99 5.07 -7.92 -13.59
C TRP A 99 4.79 -8.26 -15.06
N GLU A 100 5.79 -8.78 -15.78
CA GLU A 100 5.62 -9.32 -17.14
C GLU A 100 4.56 -10.43 -17.17
N HIS A 101 4.64 -11.36 -16.20
CA HIS A 101 3.68 -12.44 -16.06
C HIS A 101 2.26 -11.90 -15.82
N GLU A 102 2.09 -11.01 -14.86
CA GLU A 102 0.78 -10.47 -14.49
C GLU A 102 0.13 -9.69 -15.63
N PHE A 103 0.90 -8.84 -16.32
CA PHE A 103 0.35 -8.14 -17.48
C PHE A 103 0.10 -9.10 -18.66
N GLY A 104 1.07 -9.94 -19.02
CA GLY A 104 0.96 -10.86 -20.15
C GLY A 104 -0.18 -11.85 -20.00
N LYS A 105 -0.32 -12.44 -18.80
CA LYS A 105 -1.33 -13.45 -18.49
C LYS A 105 -2.72 -12.84 -18.30
N HIS A 106 -2.83 -11.75 -17.55
CA HIS A 106 -4.10 -11.20 -17.10
C HIS A 106 -4.43 -9.86 -17.78
N GLY A 107 -3.50 -8.93 -17.83
CA GLY A 107 -3.71 -7.59 -18.42
C GLY A 107 -4.13 -7.65 -19.88
N THR A 108 -3.56 -8.59 -20.67
CA THR A 108 -3.90 -8.77 -22.09
C THR A 108 -5.33 -9.27 -22.30
N CYS A 109 -5.97 -9.82 -21.26
CA CYS A 109 -7.36 -10.31 -21.31
C CYS A 109 -8.39 -9.25 -20.93
N ILE A 110 -7.97 -8.07 -20.50
CA ILE A 110 -8.87 -6.97 -20.18
C ILE A 110 -9.25 -6.25 -21.48
N SER A 111 -10.49 -6.47 -21.95
CA SER A 111 -10.95 -5.99 -23.25
C SER A 111 -10.94 -4.47 -23.39
N THR A 112 -11.17 -3.73 -22.31
CA THR A 112 -11.15 -2.25 -22.33
C THR A 112 -9.74 -1.67 -22.39
N LEU A 113 -8.70 -2.47 -22.19
CA LEU A 113 -7.28 -2.10 -22.33
C LEU A 113 -6.71 -2.43 -23.73
N GLU A 114 -7.52 -2.89 -24.67
CA GLU A 114 -7.04 -3.07 -26.03
C GLU A 114 -6.66 -1.73 -26.67
N PRO A 115 -5.55 -1.64 -27.44
CA PRO A 115 -5.08 -0.42 -28.09
C PRO A 115 -6.16 0.31 -28.89
N ARG A 116 -7.07 -0.42 -29.56
CA ARG A 116 -8.19 0.16 -30.30
C ARG A 116 -9.19 0.94 -29.44
N CYS A 117 -9.15 0.77 -28.14
CA CYS A 117 -10.03 1.45 -27.19
C CYS A 117 -9.54 2.83 -26.76
N TYR A 118 -8.37 3.25 -27.23
CA TYR A 118 -7.76 4.55 -26.92
C TYR A 118 -7.90 5.49 -28.13
N PRO A 119 -8.54 6.66 -27.98
CA PRO A 119 -8.75 7.60 -29.09
C PRO A 119 -7.45 8.08 -29.76
N ASN A 120 -6.37 8.21 -28.98
CA ASN A 120 -5.04 8.64 -29.43
C ASN A 120 -3.99 7.73 -28.79
N TYR A 121 -4.09 6.43 -29.04
CA TYR A 121 -3.23 5.43 -28.44
C TYR A 121 -1.75 5.78 -28.60
N GLN A 122 -1.03 5.72 -27.49
CA GLN A 122 0.42 5.74 -27.45
C GLN A 122 0.94 4.32 -27.18
N PRO A 123 2.03 3.91 -27.83
CA PRO A 123 2.58 2.57 -27.59
C PRO A 123 2.73 2.25 -26.10
N THR A 124 2.26 1.09 -25.69
CA THR A 124 2.31 0.57 -24.31
C THR A 124 1.49 1.35 -23.28
N GLN A 125 0.63 2.28 -23.68
CA GLN A 125 -0.22 3.06 -22.77
C GLN A 125 -1.08 2.18 -21.87
N GLU A 126 -1.59 1.08 -22.39
CA GLU A 126 -2.42 0.12 -21.67
C GLU A 126 -1.67 -0.57 -20.52
N VAL A 127 -0.35 -0.69 -20.63
CA VAL A 127 0.52 -1.24 -19.56
C VAL A 127 0.48 -0.32 -18.34
N GLY A 128 0.75 0.98 -18.56
CA GLY A 128 0.68 1.97 -17.48
C GLY A 128 -0.70 2.03 -16.84
N ASP A 129 -1.78 1.94 -17.63
CA ASP A 129 -3.15 1.97 -17.11
C ASP A 129 -3.49 0.71 -16.30
N TYR A 130 -3.01 -0.47 -16.69
CA TYR A 130 -3.17 -1.70 -15.94
C TYR A 130 -2.52 -1.61 -14.56
N PHE A 131 -1.24 -1.29 -14.52
CA PHE A 131 -0.48 -1.23 -13.25
C PHE A 131 -1.00 -0.11 -12.35
N ARG A 132 -1.32 1.06 -12.90
CA ARG A 132 -1.91 2.16 -12.13
C ARG A 132 -3.25 1.75 -11.52
N ARG A 133 -4.09 1.04 -12.25
CA ARG A 133 -5.36 0.56 -11.71
C ARG A 133 -5.19 -0.46 -10.60
N ALA A 134 -4.32 -1.45 -10.78
CA ALA A 134 -4.03 -2.46 -9.76
C ALA A 134 -3.50 -1.82 -8.47
N VAL A 135 -2.53 -0.91 -8.59
CA VAL A 135 -1.98 -0.17 -7.44
C VAL A 135 -3.04 0.71 -6.76
N THR A 136 -3.85 1.44 -7.55
CA THR A 136 -4.90 2.30 -6.98
C THR A 136 -5.93 1.51 -6.19
N LEU A 137 -6.34 0.34 -6.67
CA LEU A 137 -7.25 -0.54 -5.93
C LEU A 137 -6.58 -1.07 -4.65
N PHE A 138 -5.35 -1.55 -4.75
CA PHE A 138 -4.59 -2.03 -3.59
C PHE A 138 -4.50 -0.97 -2.48
N GLN A 139 -4.25 0.29 -2.83
CA GLN A 139 -4.18 1.40 -1.88
C GLN A 139 -5.52 1.68 -1.16
N THR A 140 -6.64 1.27 -1.73
CA THR A 140 -7.96 1.36 -1.08
C THR A 140 -8.29 0.15 -0.20
N LEU A 141 -7.44 -0.86 -0.17
CA LEU A 141 -7.64 -2.14 0.51
C LEU A 141 -6.50 -2.41 1.53
N PRO A 142 -6.39 -1.62 2.61
CA PRO A 142 -5.33 -1.79 3.62
C PRO A 142 -5.63 -3.01 4.52
N SER A 143 -5.53 -4.21 3.96
CA SER A 143 -5.90 -5.48 4.58
C SER A 143 -5.21 -5.70 5.92
N TYR A 144 -3.93 -5.31 6.04
CA TYR A 144 -3.20 -5.40 7.31
C TYR A 144 -3.87 -4.55 8.41
N ASP A 145 -4.21 -3.30 8.08
CA ASP A 145 -4.80 -2.37 9.06
C ASP A 145 -6.21 -2.81 9.46
N TRP A 146 -7.01 -3.33 8.52
CA TRP A 146 -8.34 -3.86 8.80
C TRP A 146 -8.29 -5.08 9.74
N LEU A 147 -7.37 -6.01 9.47
CA LEU A 147 -7.14 -7.16 10.34
C LEU A 147 -6.62 -6.73 11.71
N ALA A 148 -5.67 -5.81 11.76
CA ALA A 148 -5.11 -5.29 13.00
C ALA A 148 -6.15 -4.58 13.87
N ALA A 149 -7.05 -3.79 13.26
CA ALA A 149 -8.17 -3.13 13.96
C ALA A 149 -9.12 -4.13 14.63
N ALA A 150 -9.25 -5.33 14.07
CA ALA A 150 -10.03 -6.44 14.64
C ALA A 150 -9.21 -7.31 15.64
N GLY A 151 -7.96 -6.92 15.97
CA GLY A 151 -7.08 -7.69 16.84
C GLY A 151 -6.42 -8.90 16.17
N ILE A 152 -6.50 -9.01 14.84
CA ILE A 152 -5.89 -10.09 14.05
C ILE A 152 -4.52 -9.59 13.57
N LEU A 153 -3.49 -9.93 14.32
CA LEU A 153 -2.10 -9.51 14.08
C LEU A 153 -1.21 -10.72 13.76
N PRO A 154 -0.16 -10.52 12.94
CA PRO A 154 0.83 -11.58 12.72
C PRO A 154 1.42 -12.09 14.02
N SER A 155 1.38 -13.42 14.22
CA SER A 155 1.83 -14.10 15.44
C SER A 155 2.38 -15.47 15.12
N SER A 156 3.47 -15.86 15.82
CA SER A 156 4.03 -17.21 15.74
C SER A 156 3.29 -18.22 16.64
N THR A 157 2.39 -17.77 17.51
CA THR A 157 1.71 -18.60 18.50
C THR A 157 0.19 -18.53 18.46
N THR A 158 -0.37 -17.42 18.01
CA THR A 158 -1.83 -17.22 17.92
C THR A 158 -2.35 -17.74 16.59
N THR A 159 -3.51 -18.37 16.62
CA THR A 159 -4.25 -18.78 15.41
C THR A 159 -5.63 -18.13 15.40
N TYR A 160 -6.20 -18.04 14.22
CA TYR A 160 -7.47 -17.36 13.98
C TYR A 160 -8.51 -18.30 13.33
N THR A 161 -9.76 -17.91 13.38
CA THR A 161 -10.84 -18.58 12.65
C THR A 161 -11.06 -17.88 11.31
N LEU A 162 -11.53 -18.66 10.31
CA LEU A 162 -11.90 -18.09 9.00
C LEU A 162 -13.00 -17.03 9.17
N ALA A 163 -13.98 -17.27 10.04
CA ALA A 163 -15.05 -16.31 10.32
C ALA A 163 -14.51 -14.97 10.85
N ALA A 164 -13.57 -15.00 11.81
CA ALA A 164 -13.02 -13.76 12.36
C ALA A 164 -12.26 -12.94 11.31
N ILE A 165 -11.48 -13.60 10.44
CA ILE A 165 -10.77 -12.92 9.34
C ILE A 165 -11.78 -12.37 8.33
N GLN A 166 -12.78 -13.17 7.96
CA GLN A 166 -13.83 -12.76 7.02
C GLN A 166 -14.61 -11.55 7.54
N ASP A 167 -15.05 -11.58 8.81
CA ASP A 167 -15.80 -10.48 9.43
C ASP A 167 -14.99 -9.19 9.46
N ALA A 168 -13.70 -9.27 9.79
CA ALA A 168 -12.80 -8.13 9.80
C ALA A 168 -12.69 -7.48 8.41
N LEU A 169 -12.50 -8.28 7.37
CA LEU A 169 -12.37 -7.78 5.99
C LEU A 169 -13.71 -7.28 5.44
N THR A 170 -14.80 -8.04 5.65
CA THR A 170 -16.15 -7.69 5.17
C THR A 170 -16.66 -6.40 5.80
N SER A 171 -16.34 -6.12 7.07
CA SER A 171 -16.77 -4.91 7.76
C SER A 171 -16.29 -3.62 7.08
N HIS A 172 -15.19 -3.69 6.34
CA HIS A 172 -14.60 -2.58 5.61
C HIS A 172 -14.88 -2.62 4.10
N PHE A 173 -14.75 -3.80 3.50
CA PHE A 173 -14.98 -3.99 2.07
C PHE A 173 -16.46 -3.99 1.68
N GLY A 174 -17.33 -4.39 2.60
CA GLY A 174 -18.78 -4.48 2.41
C GLY A 174 -19.28 -5.78 1.77
N HIS A 175 -18.36 -6.65 1.32
CA HIS A 175 -18.62 -7.93 0.66
C HIS A 175 -17.65 -8.99 1.17
N ASN A 176 -17.98 -10.26 0.94
CA ASN A 176 -17.08 -11.36 1.28
C ASN A 176 -15.79 -11.29 0.45
N VAL A 177 -14.69 -11.76 1.04
CA VAL A 177 -13.36 -11.85 0.43
C VAL A 177 -12.95 -13.31 0.34
N ILE A 178 -12.31 -13.74 -0.74
CA ILE A 178 -11.68 -15.06 -0.77
C ILE A 178 -10.42 -15.02 0.08
N ILE A 179 -10.31 -15.95 1.02
CA ILE A 179 -9.22 -16.04 1.99
C ILE A 179 -8.51 -17.37 1.77
N ASN A 180 -7.29 -17.31 1.25
CA ASN A 180 -6.53 -18.50 0.90
C ASN A 180 -5.39 -18.74 1.89
N CYS A 181 -5.20 -20.02 2.19
CA CYS A 181 -4.11 -20.52 3.01
C CYS A 181 -3.28 -21.52 2.21
N ASN A 182 -1.98 -21.55 2.49
CA ASN A 182 -1.11 -22.59 2.00
C ASN A 182 -1.40 -23.94 2.67
N LYS A 183 -0.70 -25.01 2.24
CA LYS A 183 -0.87 -26.38 2.75
C LYS A 183 -0.62 -26.55 4.26
N ASN A 184 0.03 -25.59 4.90
CA ASN A 184 0.33 -25.61 6.34
C ASN A 184 -0.73 -24.88 7.17
N GLY A 185 -1.82 -24.37 6.55
CA GLY A 185 -2.83 -23.54 7.18
C GLY A 185 -2.35 -22.14 7.52
N GLU A 186 -1.34 -21.65 6.79
CA GLU A 186 -0.82 -20.29 6.93
C GLU A 186 -1.53 -19.38 5.95
N LEU A 187 -2.02 -18.24 6.45
CA LEU A 187 -2.69 -17.23 5.66
C LEU A 187 -1.72 -16.69 4.61
N ASP A 188 -2.13 -16.74 3.34
CA ASP A 188 -1.25 -16.60 2.20
C ASP A 188 -1.73 -15.56 1.20
N GLU A 189 -3.05 -15.54 0.91
CA GLU A 189 -3.58 -14.71 -0.15
C GLU A 189 -5.01 -14.24 0.13
N LEU A 190 -5.34 -13.01 -0.35
CA LEU A 190 -6.68 -12.43 -0.31
C LEU A 190 -7.11 -11.98 -1.72
N TRP A 191 -8.37 -12.26 -2.10
CA TRP A 191 -8.94 -11.81 -3.37
C TRP A 191 -10.18 -10.96 -3.13
N TYR A 192 -10.13 -9.70 -3.58
CA TYR A 192 -11.21 -8.73 -3.53
C TYR A 192 -11.87 -8.63 -4.91
N GLN A 193 -13.18 -8.84 -5.00
CA GLN A 193 -13.88 -8.92 -6.28
C GLN A 193 -14.72 -7.68 -6.56
N TYR A 194 -14.67 -7.24 -7.81
CA TYR A 194 -15.38 -6.07 -8.30
C TYR A 194 -16.06 -6.34 -9.64
N ASN A 195 -17.25 -5.75 -9.81
CA ASN A 195 -17.78 -5.49 -11.13
C ASN A 195 -17.42 -4.06 -11.56
N VAL A 196 -17.30 -3.80 -12.85
CA VAL A 196 -16.83 -2.52 -13.38
C VAL A 196 -17.92 -1.84 -14.20
N ARG A 197 -18.12 -0.56 -13.93
CA ARG A 197 -18.96 0.31 -14.73
C ARG A 197 -18.07 1.16 -15.64
N GLY A 198 -18.03 0.84 -16.91
CA GLY A 198 -17.14 1.48 -17.89
C GLY A 198 -15.84 0.70 -18.11
N SER A 199 -14.79 1.39 -18.49
CA SER A 199 -13.47 0.81 -18.78
C SER A 199 -12.62 0.64 -17.51
N VAL A 200 -11.67 -0.27 -17.52
CA VAL A 200 -10.75 -0.49 -16.37
C VAL A 200 -9.93 0.77 -16.10
N GLN A 201 -9.44 1.48 -17.09
CA GLN A 201 -8.59 2.67 -16.91
C GLN A 201 -9.33 3.86 -16.28
N SER A 202 -10.65 4.01 -16.47
CA SER A 202 -11.39 5.19 -16.00
C SER A 202 -12.74 4.90 -15.34
N GLY A 203 -13.12 3.62 -15.28
CA GLY A 203 -14.42 3.18 -14.76
C GLY A 203 -14.50 3.15 -13.23
N VAL A 204 -15.71 2.91 -12.76
CA VAL A 204 -16.03 2.74 -11.34
C VAL A 204 -16.03 1.26 -11.00
N PHE A 205 -15.20 0.87 -10.06
CA PHE A 205 -15.13 -0.47 -9.49
C PHE A 205 -16.15 -0.58 -8.33
N VAL A 206 -17.07 -1.50 -8.46
CA VAL A 206 -18.14 -1.74 -7.49
C VAL A 206 -17.85 -3.07 -6.80
N PRO A 207 -17.58 -3.08 -5.47
CA PRO A 207 -17.38 -4.31 -4.71
C PRO A 207 -18.55 -5.28 -4.88
N VAL A 208 -18.24 -6.57 -4.95
CA VAL A 208 -19.24 -7.66 -5.06
C VAL A 208 -18.79 -8.88 -4.28
N ASP A 209 -19.74 -9.74 -3.93
CA ASP A 209 -19.44 -11.04 -3.35
C ASP A 209 -18.72 -11.94 -4.36
N PRO A 210 -17.84 -12.84 -3.88
CA PRO A 210 -17.08 -13.74 -4.73
C PRO A 210 -17.95 -14.68 -5.56
N VAL A 211 -17.53 -14.89 -6.80
CA VAL A 211 -18.01 -15.97 -7.68
C VAL A 211 -16.82 -16.88 -8.00
N GLY A 212 -17.06 -18.17 -8.13
CA GLY A 212 -16.04 -19.17 -8.45
C GLY A 212 -15.54 -19.94 -7.22
N ALA A 213 -14.21 -20.14 -7.12
CA ALA A 213 -13.62 -20.98 -6.09
C ALA A 213 -13.83 -20.42 -4.67
N PRO A 214 -14.17 -21.26 -3.67
CA PRO A 214 -14.27 -20.82 -2.28
C PRO A 214 -12.90 -20.59 -1.64
N SER A 215 -12.89 -19.94 -0.48
CA SER A 215 -11.69 -19.83 0.38
C SER A 215 -11.10 -21.19 0.70
N THR A 216 -9.77 -21.29 0.69
CA THR A 216 -9.03 -22.54 0.96
C THR A 216 -8.59 -22.67 2.42
N CYS A 217 -8.68 -21.62 3.22
CA CYS A 217 -8.33 -21.67 4.63
C CYS A 217 -9.25 -22.60 5.43
N PRO A 218 -8.72 -23.32 6.45
CA PRO A 218 -9.54 -24.13 7.36
C PRO A 218 -10.44 -23.22 8.22
N GLN A 219 -11.53 -23.78 8.76
CA GLN A 219 -12.48 -23.02 9.59
C GLN A 219 -11.85 -22.45 10.86
N THR A 220 -10.80 -23.12 11.39
CA THR A 220 -10.08 -22.73 12.62
C THR A 220 -8.61 -23.08 12.50
N GLY A 221 -7.77 -22.46 13.35
CA GLY A 221 -6.35 -22.77 13.40
C GLY A 221 -5.52 -22.09 12.30
N ILE A 222 -6.05 -21.08 11.65
CA ILE A 222 -5.33 -20.30 10.64
C ILE A 222 -4.17 -19.57 11.30
N LYS A 223 -2.99 -19.74 10.75
CA LYS A 223 -1.77 -19.06 11.18
C LYS A 223 -1.57 -17.81 10.35
N TYR A 224 -1.54 -16.68 10.98
CA TYR A 224 -1.11 -15.43 10.36
C TYR A 224 0.31 -15.15 10.85
N LEU A 225 1.32 -15.66 10.14
CA LEU A 225 2.72 -15.63 10.59
C LEU A 225 3.36 -14.26 10.34
N PRO A 226 4.28 -13.79 11.21
CA PRO A 226 5.09 -12.61 10.93
C PRO A 226 5.98 -12.84 9.71
N LYS A 227 6.09 -11.84 8.83
CA LYS A 227 6.98 -11.88 7.66
C LYS A 227 8.45 -12.02 8.07
N TYR A 228 8.88 -11.27 9.07
CA TYR A 228 10.26 -11.26 9.53
C TYR A 228 10.34 -11.68 10.99
N SER A 229 11.29 -12.55 11.31
CA SER A 229 11.56 -12.96 12.69
C SER A 229 12.15 -11.77 13.45
N THR A 230 11.53 -11.37 14.55
CA THR A 230 12.18 -10.47 15.50
C THR A 230 13.41 -11.20 16.09
N PRO A 231 14.63 -10.67 16.04
CA PRO A 231 15.78 -11.29 16.69
C PRO A 231 15.46 -11.45 18.18
N THR A 232 15.44 -12.68 18.67
CA THR A 232 15.26 -12.97 20.09
C THR A 232 16.48 -12.48 20.86
N SER A 233 16.40 -11.28 21.41
CA SER A 233 17.37 -10.80 22.39
C SER A 233 17.13 -11.56 23.69
N THR A 234 17.97 -12.55 23.98
CA THR A 234 17.99 -13.24 25.26
C THR A 234 18.57 -12.30 26.32
N THR A 235 17.74 -11.55 26.99
CA THR A 235 18.13 -10.82 28.19
C THR A 235 17.29 -11.30 29.34
N THR A 236 17.97 -11.88 30.32
CA THR A 236 17.46 -12.44 31.58
C THR A 236 16.77 -11.35 32.41
N THR A 237 15.63 -11.69 32.88
CA THR A 237 14.62 -11.10 33.76
C THR A 237 15.08 -10.16 34.87
N LYS A 238 14.36 -9.05 35.09
CA LYS A 238 13.73 -8.75 36.39
C LYS A 238 12.43 -7.98 36.21
N SER A 239 11.44 -8.48 36.90
CA SER A 239 10.03 -8.09 36.89
C SER A 239 9.79 -6.71 37.49
N ALA A 240 8.95 -5.89 36.89
CA ALA A 240 8.10 -4.92 37.56
C ALA A 240 6.84 -4.66 36.74
N THR A 241 5.72 -4.89 37.39
CA THR A 241 4.35 -4.78 36.92
C THR A 241 3.96 -3.33 36.75
N SER A 242 3.44 -2.95 35.59
CA SER A 242 2.38 -1.92 35.48
C SER A 242 1.69 -1.98 34.15
N THR A 243 0.39 -2.04 34.21
CA THR A 243 -0.61 -2.17 33.15
C THR A 243 -0.77 -0.85 32.39
N SER A 244 -0.66 -0.88 31.08
CA SER A 244 -1.46 -0.02 30.19
C SER A 244 -1.35 -0.48 28.76
N THR A 245 -2.49 -0.70 28.14
CA THR A 245 -2.75 -1.09 26.76
C THR A 245 -2.30 0.01 25.80
N SER A 246 -1.37 -0.30 24.89
CA SER A 246 -1.16 0.49 23.69
C SER A 246 -0.63 -0.40 22.57
N THR A 247 -1.21 -0.23 21.40
CA THR A 247 -0.89 -0.84 20.11
C THR A 247 0.60 -0.68 19.79
N THR A 248 1.36 -1.78 19.77
CA THR A 248 2.80 -1.76 19.52
C THR A 248 3.11 -1.77 18.02
N ARG A 249 3.38 -0.62 17.49
CA ARG A 249 4.21 -0.36 16.30
C ARG A 249 5.66 -0.78 16.60
N PRO A 250 6.50 -1.14 15.58
CA PRO A 250 7.93 -1.39 15.82
C PRO A 250 8.55 -0.20 16.55
N THR A 251 8.95 -0.40 17.79
CA THR A 251 9.55 0.64 18.60
C THR A 251 11.00 0.78 18.18
N ILE A 252 11.30 1.79 17.35
CA ILE A 252 12.66 2.29 17.24
C ILE A 252 12.97 2.89 18.60
N PRO A 253 14.09 2.54 19.26
CA PRO A 253 14.41 3.14 20.55
C PRO A 253 14.39 4.67 20.44
N ALA A 254 13.90 5.35 21.49
CA ALA A 254 14.02 6.80 21.58
C ALA A 254 15.49 7.20 21.43
N GLY A 255 15.76 8.24 20.66
CA GLY A 255 17.11 8.71 20.42
C GLY A 255 17.33 9.32 19.06
N VAL A 256 18.56 9.20 18.60
CA VAL A 256 19.03 9.80 17.35
C VAL A 256 18.80 8.86 16.17
N LEU A 257 17.99 9.27 15.23
CA LEU A 257 17.77 8.52 13.99
C LEU A 257 18.93 8.71 13.01
N SER A 258 19.18 7.66 12.22
CA SER A 258 20.12 7.68 11.11
C SER A 258 19.61 6.84 9.95
N GLY A 259 20.10 7.11 8.73
CA GLY A 259 19.72 6.36 7.54
C GLY A 259 18.50 6.92 6.81
N LYS A 260 17.94 6.12 5.94
CA LYS A 260 16.81 6.52 5.07
C LYS A 260 15.48 5.99 5.61
N ALA A 261 14.41 6.76 5.39
CA ALA A 261 13.05 6.36 5.73
C ALA A 261 12.01 7.10 4.89
N TYR A 262 10.78 6.58 4.93
CA TYR A 262 9.58 7.36 4.65
C TYR A 262 9.09 8.04 5.93
N ILE A 263 8.47 9.20 5.79
CA ILE A 263 7.84 9.89 6.91
C ILE A 263 6.33 9.89 6.71
N TYR A 264 5.63 9.19 7.61
CA TYR A 264 4.17 9.14 7.60
C TYR A 264 3.57 10.14 8.57
N VAL A 265 2.34 10.53 8.30
CA VAL A 265 1.59 11.51 9.07
C VAL A 265 0.26 10.92 9.45
N ASP A 266 -0.05 10.90 10.73
CA ASP A 266 -1.30 10.44 11.28
C ASP A 266 -2.06 11.57 11.98
N THR A 267 -3.39 11.45 12.03
CA THR A 267 -4.26 12.39 12.73
C THR A 267 -5.50 11.68 13.26
N PRO A 268 -5.96 12.03 14.47
CA PRO A 268 -7.21 11.48 15.03
C PRO A 268 -8.45 11.73 14.17
N SER A 269 -8.37 12.68 13.25
CA SER A 269 -9.50 13.09 12.40
C SER A 269 -9.70 12.23 11.16
N THR A 270 -8.83 11.26 10.87
CA THR A 270 -8.92 10.43 9.66
C THR A 270 -8.52 9.00 9.91
N THR A 271 -9.16 8.07 9.22
CA THR A 271 -8.87 6.63 9.29
C THR A 271 -7.71 6.18 8.39
N SER A 272 -7.24 7.06 7.50
CA SER A 272 -6.12 6.76 6.60
C SER A 272 -4.97 7.73 6.85
N PRO A 273 -3.78 7.23 7.22
CA PRO A 273 -2.60 8.07 7.35
C PRO A 273 -2.21 8.68 6.00
N GLY A 274 -1.54 9.83 6.05
CA GLY A 274 -0.85 10.40 4.91
C GLY A 274 0.66 10.25 5.06
N PHE A 275 1.40 10.92 4.21
CA PHE A 275 2.86 10.94 4.25
C PHE A 275 3.41 12.31 3.84
N LEU A 276 4.69 12.54 4.13
CA LEU A 276 5.38 13.73 3.66
C LEU A 276 5.98 13.49 2.28
N ILE A 277 5.65 14.39 1.36
CA ILE A 277 6.33 14.47 0.05
C ILE A 277 7.66 15.23 0.18
N SER A 278 8.51 15.20 -0.86
CA SER A 278 9.89 15.69 -0.82
C SER A 278 10.07 17.17 -0.42
N LYS A 279 9.03 17.98 -0.54
CA LYS A 279 9.04 19.38 -0.07
C LYS A 279 8.66 19.53 1.41
N GLY A 280 8.30 18.45 2.12
CA GLY A 280 7.85 18.50 3.50
C GLY A 280 6.35 18.68 3.68
N ALA A 281 5.56 18.74 2.61
CA ALA A 281 4.13 18.88 2.70
C ALA A 281 3.44 17.52 2.96
N TRP A 282 2.33 17.56 3.70
CA TRP A 282 1.47 16.42 3.96
C TRP A 282 0.60 16.10 2.75
N TYR A 283 0.59 14.86 2.34
CA TYR A 283 -0.16 14.40 1.18
C TYR A 283 -0.90 13.09 1.49
N ARG A 284 -2.12 12.95 0.97
CA ARG A 284 -3.01 11.81 1.18
C ARG A 284 -3.61 11.25 -0.12
N GLY A 285 -3.41 11.91 -1.23
CA GLY A 285 -3.77 11.36 -2.54
C GLY A 285 -2.70 10.36 -2.95
N GLY A 286 -3.04 9.15 -3.33
CA GLY A 286 -2.13 8.04 -3.63
C GLY A 286 -0.78 8.44 -4.26
N GLY A 287 0.22 7.64 -4.04
CA GLY A 287 1.60 7.88 -4.47
C GLY A 287 2.61 7.39 -3.43
N THR A 288 3.90 7.51 -3.76
CA THR A 288 4.99 7.08 -2.89
C THR A 288 5.41 8.20 -1.94
N PRO A 289 5.59 7.92 -0.64
CA PRO A 289 6.24 8.85 0.27
C PRO A 289 7.63 9.21 -0.21
N ALA A 290 8.04 10.46 0.02
CA ALA A 290 9.40 10.86 -0.27
C ALA A 290 10.40 10.17 0.67
N THR A 291 11.55 9.78 0.12
CA THR A 291 12.67 9.31 0.94
C THR A 291 13.32 10.47 1.66
N TYR A 292 13.38 10.36 2.98
CA TYR A 292 14.12 11.25 3.85
C TYR A 292 15.40 10.57 4.37
N THR A 293 16.46 11.34 4.55
CA THR A 293 17.69 10.86 5.16
C THR A 293 17.89 11.59 6.48
N ALA A 294 17.96 10.85 7.58
CA ALA A 294 18.34 11.37 8.88
C ALA A 294 19.87 11.27 9.05
N THR A 295 20.48 12.35 9.50
CA THR A 295 21.92 12.42 9.81
C THR A 295 22.08 12.89 11.26
N PRO A 296 22.71 12.09 12.14
CA PRO A 296 22.99 12.49 13.51
C PRO A 296 23.75 13.82 13.59
N ASN A 297 23.33 14.69 14.49
CA ASN A 297 24.04 15.93 14.79
C ASN A 297 25.20 15.69 15.78
N ALA A 298 26.13 16.64 15.84
CA ALA A 298 27.28 16.52 16.74
C ALA A 298 26.95 16.53 18.25
N ASP A 299 25.74 16.95 18.60
CA ASP A 299 25.24 16.94 19.97
C ASP A 299 24.91 15.52 20.52
N GLY A 300 24.88 14.51 19.63
CA GLY A 300 24.58 13.12 19.97
C GLY A 300 23.13 12.86 20.46
N THR A 301 22.27 13.89 20.43
CA THR A 301 20.88 13.81 20.94
C THR A 301 19.83 14.14 19.89
N THR A 302 20.25 14.81 18.82
CA THR A 302 19.37 15.23 17.71
C THR A 302 19.91 14.78 16.36
N PHE A 303 19.11 14.94 15.32
CA PHE A 303 19.49 14.67 13.93
C PHE A 303 18.88 15.72 12.99
N SER A 304 19.49 15.89 11.85
CA SER A 304 18.98 16.69 10.74
C SER A 304 18.31 15.80 9.70
N LEU A 305 17.34 16.37 8.96
CA LEU A 305 16.62 15.70 7.88
C LEU A 305 16.97 16.33 6.52
N ASN A 306 17.10 15.47 5.51
CA ASN A 306 17.24 15.86 4.11
C ASN A 306 16.28 15.06 3.25
N SER A 307 15.75 15.66 2.20
CA SER A 307 15.01 15.02 1.13
C SER A 307 15.69 15.22 -0.23
N SER A 308 15.10 14.73 -1.31
CA SER A 308 15.56 15.04 -2.68
C SER A 308 15.47 16.52 -3.05
N LYS A 309 14.76 17.34 -2.26
CA LYS A 309 14.64 18.80 -2.45
C LYS A 309 15.64 19.61 -1.63
N GLY A 310 16.45 18.96 -0.81
CA GLY A 310 17.47 19.63 0.02
C GLY A 310 17.26 19.42 1.51
N LYS A 311 17.88 20.28 2.32
CA LYS A 311 17.74 20.25 3.78
C LYS A 311 16.31 20.58 4.20
N CYS A 312 15.88 19.96 5.30
CA CYS A 312 14.58 20.25 5.89
C CYS A 312 14.73 21.13 7.13
N ALA A 313 13.85 22.11 7.27
CA ALA A 313 13.82 23.02 8.41
C ALA A 313 12.39 23.42 8.78
N VAL A 314 12.24 23.83 10.02
CA VAL A 314 11.08 24.60 10.49
C VAL A 314 11.40 26.07 10.23
N LEU A 315 10.57 26.72 9.44
CA LEU A 315 10.76 28.10 9.02
C LEU A 315 10.24 29.10 10.08
N SER A 316 10.45 30.38 9.86
CA SER A 316 10.03 31.43 10.80
C SER A 316 8.52 31.55 11.01
N ASP A 317 7.74 31.05 10.06
CA ASP A 317 6.26 30.93 10.16
C ASP A 317 5.81 29.59 10.79
N SER A 318 6.75 28.85 11.37
CA SER A 318 6.55 27.51 11.96
C SER A 318 6.23 26.39 10.95
N SER A 319 6.27 26.65 9.65
CA SER A 319 6.05 25.61 8.65
C SER A 319 7.29 24.70 8.50
N PHE A 320 7.05 23.39 8.35
CA PHE A 320 8.08 22.43 7.99
C PHE A 320 8.24 22.41 6.47
N SER A 321 9.47 22.58 6.00
CA SER A 321 9.78 22.59 4.57
C SER A 321 11.15 21.99 4.28
N CYS A 322 11.30 21.44 3.07
CA CYS A 322 12.58 20.96 2.55
C CYS A 322 12.85 21.62 1.18
N ASP A 323 13.94 22.33 1.08
CA ASP A 323 14.31 23.08 -0.13
C ASP A 323 15.81 23.28 -0.25
N THR A 324 16.31 23.45 -1.49
CA THR A 324 17.73 23.71 -1.77
C THR A 324 18.19 25.08 -1.28
N SER A 325 17.29 26.04 -1.08
CA SER A 325 17.58 27.35 -0.51
C SER A 325 17.79 27.32 1.00
N ILE A 326 17.41 26.24 1.68
CA ILE A 326 17.62 26.08 3.12
C ILE A 326 19.11 25.78 3.38
N THR A 327 19.84 26.74 3.90
CA THR A 327 21.27 26.62 4.18
C THR A 327 21.54 25.86 5.49
N ALA A 328 20.65 26.01 6.50
CA ALA A 328 20.75 25.32 7.78
C ALA A 328 19.46 24.55 8.05
N GLY A 329 19.56 23.22 8.20
CA GLY A 329 18.43 22.37 8.60
C GLY A 329 18.12 22.52 10.08
N SER A 330 16.87 22.24 10.48
CA SER A 330 16.49 22.16 11.88
C SER A 330 16.95 20.84 12.52
N SER A 331 17.11 20.88 13.85
CA SER A 331 17.40 19.69 14.64
C SER A 331 16.11 19.04 15.13
N PHE A 332 15.98 17.73 14.88
CA PHE A 332 14.86 16.90 15.30
C PHE A 332 15.33 15.81 16.26
N ALA A 333 14.42 15.29 17.05
CA ALA A 333 14.66 14.10 17.86
C ALA A 333 13.54 13.06 17.63
N TYR A 334 13.65 11.90 18.28
CA TYR A 334 12.69 10.82 18.18
C TYR A 334 12.38 10.26 19.56
N ASP A 335 11.09 10.22 19.93
CA ASP A 335 10.67 9.80 21.28
C ASP A 335 10.48 8.28 21.44
N GLY A 336 10.79 7.51 20.40
CA GLY A 336 10.56 6.07 20.32
C GLY A 336 9.30 5.70 19.53
N SER A 337 8.47 6.68 19.21
CA SER A 337 7.24 6.52 18.42
C SER A 337 7.07 7.57 17.34
N HIS A 338 7.44 8.82 17.62
CA HIS A 338 7.20 9.98 16.75
C HIS A 338 8.43 10.85 16.58
N LEU A 339 8.48 11.53 15.46
CA LEU A 339 9.40 12.64 15.25
C LEU A 339 9.03 13.77 16.23
N THR A 340 10.04 14.39 16.84
CA THR A 340 9.84 15.54 17.73
C THR A 340 10.64 16.73 17.28
N PHE A 341 10.07 17.91 17.50
CA PHE A 341 10.74 19.19 17.32
C PHE A 341 10.62 20.02 18.61
N GLU A 342 11.74 20.49 19.15
CA GLU A 342 11.81 21.22 20.43
C GLU A 342 11.06 20.52 21.58
N GLY A 343 11.13 19.18 21.60
CA GLY A 343 10.50 18.34 22.63
C GLY A 343 9.01 18.05 22.43
N SER A 344 8.36 18.62 21.41
CA SER A 344 6.98 18.30 21.05
C SER A 344 6.91 17.24 19.97
N SER A 345 6.07 16.21 20.14
CA SER A 345 5.72 15.22 19.11
C SER A 345 4.49 15.62 18.29
N THR A 346 3.84 16.73 18.64
CA THR A 346 2.64 17.19 17.94
C THR A 346 3.03 18.20 16.87
N PHE A 347 2.65 17.90 15.65
CA PHE A 347 2.65 18.79 14.50
C PHE A 347 1.21 19.19 14.16
N TYR A 348 1.03 20.07 13.20
CA TYR A 348 -0.30 20.61 12.88
C TYR A 348 -0.47 20.84 11.38
N ALA A 349 -1.73 20.91 10.94
CA ALA A 349 -2.12 21.39 9.62
C ALA A 349 -3.39 22.25 9.71
N THR A 350 -3.62 23.10 8.73
CA THR A 350 -4.83 23.96 8.68
C THR A 350 -6.07 23.14 8.33
N GLU A 351 -5.90 22.12 7.51
CA GLU A 351 -6.98 21.21 7.06
C GLU A 351 -6.42 19.84 6.69
N VAL A 352 -7.29 18.86 6.54
CA VAL A 352 -6.93 17.53 6.03
C VAL A 352 -6.90 17.58 4.51
N PRO A 353 -5.73 17.31 3.86
CA PRO A 353 -5.65 17.32 2.40
C PRO A 353 -6.56 16.26 1.78
N THR A 354 -7.22 16.59 0.68
CA THR A 354 -8.08 15.69 -0.09
C THR A 354 -7.67 15.64 -1.55
N GLY A 355 -7.83 14.49 -2.20
CA GLY A 355 -7.44 14.30 -3.60
C GLY A 355 -5.96 14.60 -3.83
N GLN A 356 -5.65 15.55 -4.72
CA GLN A 356 -4.29 15.97 -5.05
C GLN A 356 -3.78 17.17 -4.22
N ALA A 357 -4.54 17.61 -3.21
CA ALA A 357 -4.15 18.73 -2.37
C ALA A 357 -2.95 18.35 -1.48
N GLN A 358 -2.06 19.32 -1.25
CA GLN A 358 -0.90 19.21 -0.38
C GLN A 358 -1.10 20.14 0.82
N GLY A 359 -1.06 19.58 2.03
CA GLY A 359 -1.19 20.34 3.28
C GLY A 359 0.17 20.78 3.81
N THR A 360 0.30 22.02 4.22
CA THR A 360 1.47 22.49 4.95
C THR A 360 1.47 21.92 6.36
N VAL A 361 2.63 21.41 6.80
CA VAL A 361 2.84 20.93 8.16
C VAL A 361 3.46 22.03 9.00
N PHE A 362 2.93 22.28 10.20
CA PHE A 362 3.38 23.29 11.12
C PHE A 362 3.80 22.70 12.45
N THR A 363 4.70 23.38 13.15
CA THR A 363 5.07 23.08 14.54
C THR A 363 4.29 23.94 15.54
N SER A 364 3.60 24.98 15.09
CA SER A 364 2.67 25.78 15.90
C SER A 364 1.22 25.31 15.73
N PRO A 365 0.35 25.48 16.76
CA PRO A 365 -1.02 25.03 16.73
C PRO A 365 -1.84 25.53 15.52
N GLN A 366 -2.48 24.61 14.82
CA GLN A 366 -3.43 24.81 13.74
C GLN A 366 -4.70 23.97 14.02
N ALA A 367 -5.67 24.00 13.10
CA ALA A 367 -6.95 23.33 13.27
C ALA A 367 -6.85 21.79 13.43
N ILE A 368 -5.87 21.17 12.81
CA ILE A 368 -5.68 19.71 12.83
C ILE A 368 -4.35 19.37 13.52
N SER A 369 -4.40 18.53 14.56
CA SER A 369 -3.19 17.96 15.17
C SER A 369 -2.71 16.74 14.41
N LEU A 370 -1.40 16.62 14.24
CA LEU A 370 -0.73 15.57 13.52
C LEU A 370 0.33 14.87 14.40
N GLN A 371 0.49 13.57 14.18
CA GLN A 371 1.66 12.83 14.62
C GLN A 371 2.49 12.42 13.41
N VAL A 372 3.79 12.58 13.51
CA VAL A 372 4.73 12.38 12.40
C VAL A 372 5.72 11.30 12.79
N TYR A 373 5.90 10.31 11.96
CA TYR A 373 6.68 9.15 12.32
C TYR A 373 7.61 8.64 11.23
N TRP A 374 8.72 8.11 11.70
CA TRP A 374 9.81 7.58 10.91
C TRP A 374 9.58 6.11 10.58
N ASN A 375 9.55 5.75 9.30
CA ASN A 375 9.46 4.39 8.83
C ASN A 375 10.73 4.04 8.05
N PRO A 376 11.71 3.33 8.66
CA PRO A 376 13.01 3.08 8.06
C PRO A 376 12.90 2.30 6.76
N LEU A 377 13.75 2.65 5.80
CA LEU A 377 14.04 1.84 4.63
C LEU A 377 15.20 0.92 4.98
N SER A 378 15.01 -0.37 4.74
CA SER A 378 16.01 -1.43 4.96
C SER A 378 17.19 -1.31 4.00
#